data_085ba10ed8f1ef9cc7233dbe35b532fd
#
_entry.id   085ba10ed8f1ef9cc7233dbe35b532fd
#
_cell.length_a   1.000
_cell.length_b   1.000
_cell.length_c   1.000
_cell.angle_alpha   90.00
_cell.angle_beta   90.00
_cell.angle_gamma   90.00
#
_symmetry.space_group_name_H-M   'P 1'
#
loop_
_entity.id
_entity.type
_entity.pdbx_description
1 polymer ?
#
loop_
_entity_poly.entity_id
_entity_poly.type
_entity_poly.pdbx_seq_one_letter_code
_entity_poly.pdbx_strand_id
1 'polypeptide(L)'
;IDEVANGYARSISVELHKDGSASVEDDGRGVPVDIHPELGITGVEVIYTKLHAGGKFDHQNYAYSGGLHGVGASVVNALSKWLVVDSCTGGGHYRMRFESNYDPAEKKIASGRAVTPLERISATRKHGTRVTFLPDDTVFEETKFNAETVRRHLRELAYLNKGLSITFVDEREKDPDKQKTVFMYEGGLSDYVRYINRDKTPLYE
;
A
#
# COMPACT_ATOMS: atom_id res chain seq x y z
N ILE A 1 1.15 -3.23 6.30
CA ILE A 1 1.82 -4.09 7.30
C ILE A 1 1.86 -3.41 8.67
N ASP A 2 2.16 -2.11 8.78
CA ASP A 2 2.22 -1.42 10.09
C ASP A 2 0.88 -1.47 10.84
N GLU A 3 -0.25 -1.30 10.16
CA GLU A 3 -1.59 -1.48 10.73
C GLU A 3 -1.80 -2.91 11.24
N VAL A 4 -1.27 -3.92 10.54
CA VAL A 4 -1.33 -5.32 10.95
C VAL A 4 -0.47 -5.58 12.19
N ALA A 5 0.78 -5.11 12.18
CA ALA A 5 1.70 -5.29 13.30
C ALA A 5 1.21 -4.66 14.61
N ASN A 6 0.40 -3.60 14.51
CA ASN A 6 -0.22 -2.91 15.64
C ASN A 6 -1.65 -3.41 15.94
N GLY A 7 -2.13 -4.45 15.26
CA GLY A 7 -3.42 -5.10 15.53
C GLY A 7 -4.65 -4.37 14.99
N TYR A 8 -4.47 -3.36 14.13
CA TYR A 8 -5.56 -2.57 13.55
C TYR A 8 -6.08 -3.14 12.23
N ALA A 9 -5.29 -3.97 11.53
CA ALA A 9 -5.70 -4.63 10.30
C ALA A 9 -5.47 -6.14 10.37
N ARG A 10 -6.23 -6.90 9.58
CA ARG A 10 -6.13 -8.36 9.46
C ARG A 10 -6.13 -8.83 8.02
N SER A 11 -6.49 -7.97 7.10
CA SER A 11 -6.51 -8.31 5.67
C SER A 11 -5.86 -7.23 4.82
N ILE A 12 -5.19 -7.68 3.76
CA ILE A 12 -4.63 -6.84 2.71
C ILE A 12 -5.07 -7.43 1.38
N SER A 13 -5.53 -6.59 0.45
CA SER A 13 -5.74 -6.94 -0.96
C SER A 13 -4.74 -6.22 -1.84
N VAL A 14 -4.16 -6.95 -2.78
CA VAL A 14 -3.25 -6.41 -3.81
C VAL A 14 -3.78 -6.81 -5.17
N GLU A 15 -3.98 -5.84 -6.05
CA GLU A 15 -4.55 -6.05 -7.37
C GLU A 15 -3.66 -5.44 -8.44
N LEU A 16 -3.39 -6.21 -9.51
CA LEU A 16 -2.74 -5.72 -10.72
C LEU A 16 -3.81 -5.55 -11.80
N HIS A 17 -4.00 -4.32 -12.25
CA HIS A 17 -5.05 -3.98 -13.20
C HIS A 17 -4.61 -4.12 -14.66
N LYS A 18 -5.59 -4.24 -15.57
CA LYS A 18 -5.35 -4.37 -17.02
C LYS A 18 -4.70 -3.13 -17.64
N ASP A 19 -4.93 -1.97 -17.06
CA ASP A 19 -4.36 -0.68 -17.51
C ASP A 19 -2.91 -0.45 -17.07
N GLY A 20 -2.31 -1.41 -16.34
CA GLY A 20 -0.95 -1.34 -15.81
C GLY A 20 -0.85 -0.71 -14.43
N SER A 21 -1.95 -0.21 -13.87
CA SER A 21 -1.99 0.28 -12.49
C SER A 21 -2.01 -0.88 -11.49
N ALA A 22 -1.74 -0.58 -10.22
CA ALA A 22 -1.87 -1.51 -9.11
C ALA A 22 -2.64 -0.86 -7.97
N SER A 23 -3.36 -1.69 -7.20
CA SER A 23 -4.02 -1.26 -5.97
C SER A 23 -3.54 -2.08 -4.78
N VAL A 24 -3.43 -1.41 -3.63
CA VAL A 24 -3.23 -2.04 -2.32
C VAL A 24 -4.30 -1.50 -1.38
N GLU A 25 -5.05 -2.40 -0.75
CA GLU A 25 -6.11 -2.07 0.20
C GLU A 25 -5.87 -2.82 1.51
N ASP A 26 -6.06 -2.15 2.64
CA ASP A 26 -6.08 -2.74 3.98
C ASP A 26 -7.41 -2.44 4.68
N ASP A 27 -7.70 -3.20 5.73
CA ASP A 27 -8.84 -3.00 6.61
C ASP A 27 -8.45 -2.34 7.95
N GLY A 28 -7.40 -1.50 7.93
CA GLY A 28 -6.91 -0.75 9.08
C GLY A 28 -7.77 0.46 9.45
N ARG A 29 -7.20 1.40 10.17
CA ARG A 29 -7.92 2.60 10.66
C ARG A 29 -8.26 3.63 9.59
N GLY A 30 -7.63 3.54 8.43
CA GLY A 30 -7.66 4.56 7.39
C GLY A 30 -6.63 5.67 7.63
N VAL A 31 -6.23 6.35 6.56
CA VAL A 31 -5.33 7.51 6.63
C VAL A 31 -6.08 8.69 7.23
N PRO A 32 -5.45 9.48 8.16
CA PRO A 32 -6.07 10.68 8.74
C PRO A 32 -6.51 11.69 7.69
N VAL A 33 -7.72 12.22 7.85
CA VAL A 33 -8.35 13.18 6.92
C VAL A 33 -8.42 14.60 7.46
N ASP A 34 -8.11 14.77 8.75
CA ASP A 34 -8.13 16.06 9.43
C ASP A 34 -7.02 16.98 8.91
N ILE A 35 -7.21 18.28 9.09
CA ILE A 35 -6.18 19.29 8.77
C ILE A 35 -5.04 19.21 9.77
N HIS A 36 -3.81 19.06 9.27
CA HIS A 36 -2.61 19.09 10.08
C HIS A 36 -2.42 20.49 10.69
N PRO A 37 -2.32 20.63 12.02
CA PRO A 37 -2.37 21.94 12.68
C PRO A 37 -1.25 22.90 12.26
N GLU A 38 -0.05 22.38 11.97
CA GLU A 38 1.11 23.21 11.60
C GLU A 38 1.20 23.46 10.10
N LEU A 39 0.78 22.48 9.26
CA LEU A 39 0.96 22.53 7.81
C LEU A 39 -0.26 23.10 7.08
N GLY A 40 -1.43 23.14 7.73
CA GLY A 40 -2.65 23.65 7.14
C GLY A 40 -3.22 22.83 5.97
N ILE A 41 -2.70 21.62 5.74
CA ILE A 41 -3.15 20.67 4.69
C ILE A 41 -3.64 19.39 5.34
N THR A 42 -4.38 18.57 4.59
CA THR A 42 -4.98 17.34 5.11
C THR A 42 -3.91 16.27 5.46
N GLY A 43 -4.20 15.41 6.43
CA GLY A 43 -3.31 14.30 6.81
C GLY A 43 -2.97 13.41 5.61
N VAL A 44 -3.94 13.14 4.71
CA VAL A 44 -3.69 12.43 3.44
C VAL A 44 -2.62 13.15 2.63
N GLU A 45 -2.76 14.45 2.41
CA GLU A 45 -1.79 15.22 1.63
C GLU A 45 -0.42 15.24 2.28
N VAL A 46 -0.35 15.40 3.60
CA VAL A 46 0.91 15.36 4.36
C VAL A 46 1.64 14.03 4.13
N ILE A 47 0.97 12.88 4.31
CA ILE A 47 1.57 11.54 4.22
C ILE A 47 2.10 11.25 2.81
N TYR A 48 1.39 11.71 1.77
CA TYR A 48 1.74 11.40 0.39
C TYR A 48 2.64 12.45 -0.29
N THR A 49 2.84 13.64 0.31
CA THR A 49 3.67 14.70 -0.30
C THR A 49 4.87 15.13 0.52
N LYS A 50 4.90 14.82 1.83
CA LYS A 50 6.02 15.24 2.71
C LYS A 50 6.87 14.03 3.08
N LEU A 51 8.20 14.16 2.93
CA LEU A 51 9.15 13.17 3.44
C LEU A 51 9.14 13.21 4.97
N HIS A 52 9.25 12.05 5.60
CA HIS A 52 9.29 11.89 7.05
C HIS A 52 8.03 12.38 7.82
N ALA A 53 6.93 12.59 7.11
CA ALA A 53 5.68 13.08 7.70
C ALA A 53 4.75 11.95 8.19
N GLY A 54 5.17 10.69 8.07
CA GLY A 54 4.41 9.57 8.62
C GLY A 54 4.46 9.56 10.13
N GLY A 55 3.32 9.27 10.79
CA GLY A 55 3.19 9.15 12.28
C GLY A 55 4.09 8.09 12.92
N LYS A 56 5.06 7.56 12.19
CA LYS A 56 6.06 6.58 12.65
C LYS A 56 7.08 7.14 13.63
N PHE A 57 7.21 8.47 13.69
CA PHE A 57 8.08 9.16 14.64
C PHE A 57 7.35 9.54 15.94
N ASP A 58 6.02 9.39 15.98
CA ASP A 58 5.24 9.55 17.18
C ASP A 58 4.91 8.15 17.76
N HIS A 59 5.60 7.78 18.84
CA HIS A 59 5.38 6.51 19.56
C HIS A 59 3.94 6.31 20.05
N GLN A 60 3.11 7.35 20.02
CA GLN A 60 1.69 7.26 20.39
C GLN A 60 0.85 6.60 19.28
N ASN A 61 1.31 6.64 18.02
CA ASN A 61 0.55 6.13 16.87
C ASN A 61 0.93 4.69 16.47
N TYR A 62 2.21 4.30 16.61
CA TYR A 62 2.68 2.96 16.25
C TYR A 62 3.71 2.45 17.27
N ALA A 63 3.37 1.38 17.99
CA ALA A 63 4.32 0.66 18.84
C ALA A 63 5.35 -0.12 18.02
N TYR A 64 4.95 -0.58 16.83
CA TYR A 64 5.79 -1.33 15.89
C TYR A 64 5.64 -0.75 14.48
N SER A 65 6.75 -0.62 13.74
CA SER A 65 6.78 -0.18 12.35
C SER A 65 7.72 -1.04 11.54
N GLY A 66 7.22 -1.60 10.42
CA GLY A 66 8.02 -2.33 9.44
C GLY A 66 8.91 -1.44 8.58
N GLY A 67 8.63 -0.14 8.54
CA GLY A 67 9.42 0.86 7.80
C GLY A 67 10.15 1.81 8.73
N LEU A 68 11.45 2.04 8.48
CA LEU A 68 12.30 2.84 9.36
C LEU A 68 12.28 4.34 9.06
N HIS A 69 11.83 4.76 7.87
CA HIS A 69 12.08 6.13 7.39
C HIS A 69 10.82 6.99 7.19
N GLY A 70 9.61 6.41 7.25
CA GLY A 70 8.36 7.16 7.05
C GLY A 70 8.21 7.82 5.67
N VAL A 71 8.86 7.26 4.63
CA VAL A 71 8.89 7.84 3.27
C VAL A 71 8.17 6.98 2.22
N GLY A 72 7.73 5.78 2.55
CA GLY A 72 7.19 4.83 1.56
C GLY A 72 6.04 5.41 0.75
N ALA A 73 5.06 6.02 1.38
CA ALA A 73 3.88 6.58 0.72
C ALA A 73 4.25 7.76 -0.21
N SER A 74 5.07 8.71 0.26
CA SER A 74 5.51 9.86 -0.52
C SER A 74 6.42 9.47 -1.68
N VAL A 75 7.26 8.44 -1.53
CA VAL A 75 8.12 7.91 -2.61
C VAL A 75 7.26 7.22 -3.67
N VAL A 76 6.30 6.38 -3.31
CA VAL A 76 5.39 5.76 -4.29
C VAL A 76 4.62 6.84 -5.05
N ASN A 77 4.13 7.87 -4.37
CA ASN A 77 3.46 8.99 -5.04
C ASN A 77 4.39 9.71 -6.01
N ALA A 78 5.62 10.05 -5.60
CA ALA A 78 6.59 10.76 -6.45
C ALA A 78 7.01 9.96 -7.69
N LEU A 79 7.00 8.62 -7.62
CA LEU A 79 7.37 7.71 -8.71
C LEU A 79 6.17 7.26 -9.56
N SER A 80 4.99 7.79 -9.30
CA SER A 80 3.75 7.46 -10.01
C SER A 80 3.35 8.56 -10.96
N LYS A 81 2.86 8.19 -12.14
CA LYS A 81 2.21 9.09 -13.09
C LYS A 81 0.95 9.70 -12.50
N TRP A 82 0.20 8.89 -11.80
CA TRP A 82 -0.90 9.29 -10.93
C TRP A 82 -1.06 8.32 -9.77
N LEU A 83 -1.61 8.83 -8.67
CA LEU A 83 -1.94 8.06 -7.48
C LEU A 83 -3.27 8.55 -6.91
N VAL A 84 -4.12 7.62 -6.51
CA VAL A 84 -5.41 7.88 -5.83
C VAL A 84 -5.39 7.21 -4.47
N VAL A 85 -5.75 7.98 -3.45
CA VAL A 85 -5.93 7.49 -2.08
C VAL A 85 -7.41 7.52 -1.75
N ASP A 86 -7.95 6.38 -1.36
CA ASP A 86 -9.25 6.23 -0.74
C ASP A 86 -9.04 5.92 0.74
N SER A 87 -9.57 6.75 1.63
CA SER A 87 -9.52 6.53 3.08
C SER A 87 -10.93 6.40 3.64
N CYS A 88 -11.21 5.28 4.29
CA CYS A 88 -12.43 5.04 5.03
C CYS A 88 -12.14 5.19 6.53
N THR A 89 -12.55 6.33 7.10
CA THR A 89 -12.29 6.66 8.50
C THR A 89 -13.38 7.61 9.03
N GLY A 90 -13.62 7.62 10.35
CA GLY A 90 -14.58 8.56 10.97
C GLY A 90 -16.00 8.47 10.39
N GLY A 91 -16.44 7.31 9.88
CA GLY A 91 -17.77 7.16 9.25
C GLY A 91 -17.89 7.76 7.84
N GLY A 92 -16.79 8.17 7.23
CA GLY A 92 -16.71 8.72 5.87
C GLY A 92 -15.76 7.97 4.97
N HIS A 93 -16.08 7.92 3.68
CA HIS A 93 -15.18 7.53 2.61
C HIS A 93 -14.69 8.80 1.93
N TYR A 94 -13.39 8.99 1.91
CA TYR A 94 -12.71 10.17 1.38
C TYR A 94 -11.78 9.76 0.26
N ARG A 95 -11.60 10.64 -0.73
CA ARG A 95 -10.70 10.41 -1.88
C ARG A 95 -9.88 11.65 -2.17
N MET A 96 -8.62 11.41 -2.55
CA MET A 96 -7.70 12.44 -3.03
C MET A 96 -6.86 11.87 -4.17
N ARG A 97 -6.58 12.71 -5.18
CA ARG A 97 -5.77 12.34 -6.34
C ARG A 97 -4.50 13.18 -6.43
N PHE A 98 -3.42 12.51 -6.81
CA PHE A 98 -2.10 13.09 -7.03
C PHE A 98 -1.63 12.74 -8.45
N GLU A 99 -0.84 13.64 -9.05
CA GLU A 99 -0.24 13.43 -10.37
C GLU A 99 1.18 13.96 -10.42
N SER A 100 2.00 13.38 -11.30
CA SER A 100 3.31 13.87 -11.68
C SER A 100 3.20 14.48 -13.06
N ASN A 101 3.46 15.78 -13.18
CA ASN A 101 3.33 16.52 -14.42
C ASN A 101 4.57 17.39 -14.66
N TYR A 102 4.94 17.57 -15.93
CA TYR A 102 5.95 18.53 -16.29
C TYR A 102 5.48 19.96 -15.99
N ASP A 103 6.27 20.68 -15.19
CA ASP A 103 6.03 22.09 -14.89
C ASP A 103 6.86 22.96 -15.87
N PRO A 104 6.18 23.62 -16.84
CA PRO A 104 6.89 24.43 -17.83
C PRO A 104 7.55 25.69 -17.24
N ALA A 105 7.04 26.21 -16.10
CA ALA A 105 7.60 27.38 -15.45
C ALA A 105 8.92 27.06 -14.74
N GLU A 106 8.99 25.93 -14.08
CA GLU A 106 10.18 25.45 -13.37
C GLU A 106 11.07 24.54 -14.24
N LYS A 107 10.63 24.20 -15.47
CA LYS A 107 11.29 23.30 -16.41
C LYS A 107 11.70 21.96 -15.79
N LYS A 108 10.88 21.45 -14.88
CA LYS A 108 11.11 20.19 -14.17
C LYS A 108 9.80 19.41 -14.01
N ILE A 109 9.93 18.12 -13.70
CA ILE A 109 8.78 17.31 -13.32
C ILE A 109 8.37 17.65 -11.89
N ALA A 110 7.14 18.09 -11.72
CA ALA A 110 6.52 18.26 -10.41
C ALA A 110 5.86 16.92 -10.02
N SER A 111 6.60 16.14 -9.24
CA SER A 111 6.18 14.78 -8.86
C SER A 111 5.17 14.79 -7.71
N GLY A 112 4.12 13.96 -7.85
CA GLY A 112 3.20 13.63 -6.77
C GLY A 112 2.44 14.80 -6.17
N ARG A 113 2.07 15.81 -6.96
CA ARG A 113 1.27 16.96 -6.48
C ARG A 113 -0.20 16.59 -6.37
N ALA A 114 -0.87 17.08 -5.31
CA ALA A 114 -2.33 16.99 -5.19
C ALA A 114 -3.00 17.77 -6.33
N VAL A 115 -3.86 17.08 -7.09
CA VAL A 115 -4.62 17.68 -8.21
C VAL A 115 -6.12 17.80 -7.91
N THR A 116 -6.58 17.18 -6.83
CA THR A 116 -7.91 17.37 -6.26
C THR A 116 -7.79 17.74 -4.79
N PRO A 117 -8.76 18.49 -4.22
CA PRO A 117 -8.91 18.56 -2.78
C PRO A 117 -9.26 17.14 -2.23
N LEU A 118 -9.15 16.97 -0.91
CA LEU A 118 -9.72 15.80 -0.26
C LEU A 118 -11.23 15.88 -0.27
N GLU A 119 -11.90 14.99 -0.97
CA GLU A 119 -13.35 14.97 -1.14
C GLU A 119 -13.98 13.86 -0.30
N ARG A 120 -15.07 14.17 0.40
CA ARG A 120 -15.92 13.14 1.02
C ARG A 120 -16.87 12.57 -0.01
N ILE A 121 -16.65 11.31 -0.40
CA ILE A 121 -17.39 10.61 -1.45
C ILE A 121 -18.74 10.10 -0.92
N SER A 122 -18.76 9.50 0.29
CA SER A 122 -19.96 8.91 0.88
C SER A 122 -19.81 8.71 2.39
N ALA A 123 -20.91 8.39 3.06
CA ALA A 123 -20.88 7.78 4.37
C ALA A 123 -20.56 6.28 4.23
N THR A 124 -19.81 5.72 5.19
CA THR A 124 -19.47 4.29 5.20
C THR A 124 -19.28 3.78 6.62
N ARG A 125 -19.54 2.48 6.82
CA ARG A 125 -19.16 1.75 8.05
C ARG A 125 -17.84 1.01 7.90
N LYS A 126 -17.28 0.98 6.67
CA LYS A 126 -15.97 0.39 6.43
C LYS A 126 -14.88 1.29 7.01
N HIS A 127 -13.75 0.70 7.30
CA HIS A 127 -12.51 1.39 7.64
C HIS A 127 -11.36 0.78 6.83
N GLY A 128 -10.28 1.52 6.69
CA GLY A 128 -9.10 1.10 5.95
C GLY A 128 -8.66 2.10 4.88
N THR A 129 -7.59 1.75 4.20
CA THR A 129 -7.02 2.57 3.13
C THR A 129 -6.88 1.75 1.86
N ARG A 130 -7.27 2.33 0.72
CA ARG A 130 -6.93 1.81 -0.61
C ARG A 130 -6.09 2.85 -1.34
N VAL A 131 -4.98 2.40 -1.88
CA VAL A 131 -4.10 3.20 -2.74
C VAL A 131 -4.06 2.55 -4.10
N THR A 132 -4.38 3.32 -5.13
CA THR A 132 -4.27 2.88 -6.54
C THR A 132 -3.27 3.80 -7.23
N PHE A 133 -2.30 3.24 -7.96
CA PHE A 133 -1.26 4.02 -8.60
C PHE A 133 -0.82 3.41 -9.94
N LEU A 134 -0.36 4.28 -10.82
CA LEU A 134 0.26 3.91 -12.09
C LEU A 134 1.74 4.34 -12.06
N PRO A 135 2.70 3.42 -12.18
CA PRO A 135 4.12 3.76 -12.27
C PRO A 135 4.39 4.74 -13.43
N ASP A 136 5.29 5.69 -13.20
CA ASP A 136 5.64 6.69 -14.21
C ASP A 136 6.65 6.12 -15.22
N ASP A 137 6.24 6.03 -16.48
CA ASP A 137 7.04 5.56 -17.61
C ASP A 137 8.16 6.51 -18.04
N THR A 138 8.19 7.72 -17.47
CA THR A 138 9.32 8.65 -17.63
C THR A 138 10.43 8.42 -16.61
N VAL A 139 10.11 7.68 -15.54
CA VAL A 139 11.04 7.36 -14.44
C VAL A 139 11.56 5.93 -14.55
N PHE A 140 10.70 4.98 -14.92
CA PHE A 140 11.03 3.56 -15.01
C PHE A 140 11.15 3.13 -16.46
N GLU A 141 12.21 2.38 -16.79
CA GLU A 141 12.39 1.75 -18.10
C GLU A 141 11.32 0.69 -18.37
N GLU A 142 10.87 -0.02 -17.33
CA GLU A 142 9.79 -0.99 -17.39
C GLU A 142 8.78 -0.75 -16.26
N THR A 143 7.52 -0.51 -16.63
CA THR A 143 6.41 -0.26 -15.68
C THR A 143 5.50 -1.48 -15.48
N LYS A 144 5.75 -2.57 -16.23
CA LYS A 144 4.93 -3.78 -16.14
C LYS A 144 5.27 -4.62 -14.91
N PHE A 145 4.33 -4.75 -13.99
CA PHE A 145 4.50 -5.57 -12.80
C PHE A 145 4.66 -7.06 -13.17
N ASN A 146 5.70 -7.70 -12.61
CA ASN A 146 5.87 -9.15 -12.69
C ASN A 146 5.04 -9.82 -11.60
N ALA A 147 3.99 -10.55 -12.01
CA ALA A 147 3.04 -11.19 -11.07
C ALA A 147 3.71 -12.22 -10.16
N GLU A 148 4.68 -12.99 -10.66
CA GLU A 148 5.37 -14.01 -9.86
C GLU A 148 6.27 -13.38 -8.79
N THR A 149 6.93 -12.28 -9.12
CA THR A 149 7.71 -11.52 -8.14
C THR A 149 6.81 -10.95 -7.04
N VAL A 150 5.65 -10.39 -7.41
CA VAL A 150 4.67 -9.88 -6.45
C VAL A 150 4.13 -11.02 -5.59
N ARG A 151 3.69 -12.15 -6.18
CA ARG A 151 3.18 -13.32 -5.44
C ARG A 151 4.19 -13.85 -4.44
N ARG A 152 5.46 -13.96 -4.84
CA ARG A 152 6.53 -14.42 -3.94
C ARG A 152 6.67 -13.50 -2.75
N HIS A 153 6.73 -12.19 -2.99
CA HIS A 153 6.88 -11.20 -1.93
C HIS A 153 5.68 -11.17 -0.97
N LEU A 154 4.46 -11.24 -1.51
CA LEU A 154 3.24 -11.30 -0.68
C LEU A 154 3.16 -12.58 0.16
N ARG A 155 3.60 -13.71 -0.37
CA ARG A 155 3.71 -14.98 0.37
C ARG A 155 4.69 -14.85 1.54
N GLU A 156 5.85 -14.25 1.31
CA GLU A 156 6.85 -14.00 2.36
C GLU A 156 6.29 -13.09 3.45
N LEU A 157 5.60 -12.01 3.07
CA LEU A 157 4.92 -11.11 4.02
C LEU A 157 3.85 -11.84 4.84
N ALA A 158 3.08 -12.74 4.24
CA ALA A 158 2.06 -13.51 4.95
C ALA A 158 2.68 -14.50 5.96
N TYR A 159 3.83 -15.11 5.65
CA TYR A 159 4.57 -15.95 6.61
C TYR A 159 5.11 -15.13 7.78
N LEU A 160 5.64 -13.92 7.51
CA LEU A 160 6.22 -13.06 8.53
C LEU A 160 5.17 -12.41 9.44
N ASN A 161 3.89 -12.39 9.01
CA ASN A 161 2.79 -11.78 9.75
C ASN A 161 1.71 -12.84 10.02
N LYS A 162 1.92 -13.63 11.06
CA LYS A 162 1.03 -14.72 11.47
C LYS A 162 -0.44 -14.30 11.52
N GLY A 163 -1.32 -15.05 10.81
CA GLY A 163 -2.77 -14.80 10.78
C GLY A 163 -3.21 -13.65 9.87
N LEU A 164 -2.26 -12.96 9.20
CA LEU A 164 -2.59 -11.98 8.17
C LEU A 164 -3.10 -12.69 6.92
N SER A 165 -4.28 -12.28 6.42
CA SER A 165 -4.82 -12.70 5.13
C SER A 165 -4.40 -11.71 4.04
N ILE A 166 -3.64 -12.18 3.05
CA ILE A 166 -3.28 -11.38 1.87
C ILE A 166 -3.96 -11.98 0.65
N THR A 167 -4.86 -11.22 0.02
CA THR A 167 -5.47 -11.57 -1.26
C THR A 167 -4.69 -10.90 -2.38
N PHE A 168 -4.25 -11.68 -3.36
CA PHE A 168 -3.64 -11.18 -4.60
C PHE A 168 -4.55 -11.45 -5.77
N VAL A 169 -4.80 -10.45 -6.61
CA VAL A 169 -5.57 -10.56 -7.85
C VAL A 169 -4.75 -10.00 -9.01
N ASP A 170 -4.60 -10.77 -10.08
CA ASP A 170 -4.03 -10.30 -11.35
C ASP A 170 -5.13 -10.31 -12.42
N GLU A 171 -5.72 -9.15 -12.70
CA GLU A 171 -6.77 -9.00 -13.71
C GLU A 171 -6.29 -9.26 -15.13
N ARG A 172 -4.98 -9.30 -15.36
CA ARG A 172 -4.35 -9.55 -16.67
C ARG A 172 -4.29 -11.04 -16.99
N GLU A 173 -4.40 -11.90 -15.94
CA GLU A 173 -4.44 -13.36 -16.12
C GLU A 173 -5.76 -13.77 -16.80
N LYS A 174 -5.66 -14.64 -17.81
CA LYS A 174 -6.81 -15.11 -18.59
C LYS A 174 -7.54 -16.28 -17.93
N ASP A 175 -6.82 -17.07 -17.13
CA ASP A 175 -7.36 -18.23 -16.43
C ASP A 175 -7.97 -17.75 -15.10
N PRO A 176 -9.31 -17.82 -14.92
CA PRO A 176 -9.98 -17.37 -13.71
C PRO A 176 -9.47 -18.04 -12.43
N ASP A 177 -9.02 -19.31 -12.53
CA ASP A 177 -8.53 -20.07 -11.39
C ASP A 177 -7.15 -19.59 -10.92
N LYS A 178 -6.42 -18.88 -11.78
CA LYS A 178 -5.10 -18.31 -11.49
C LYS A 178 -5.13 -16.81 -11.20
N GLN A 179 -6.25 -16.15 -11.48
CA GLN A 179 -6.39 -14.72 -11.23
C GLN A 179 -6.25 -14.37 -9.76
N LYS A 180 -6.81 -15.20 -8.87
CA LYS A 180 -6.85 -14.92 -7.43
C LYS A 180 -6.04 -15.93 -6.64
N THR A 181 -5.24 -15.42 -5.71
CA THR A 181 -4.49 -16.23 -4.74
C THR A 181 -4.67 -15.62 -3.35
N VAL A 182 -4.87 -16.45 -2.33
CA VAL A 182 -4.94 -16.03 -0.93
C VAL A 182 -3.77 -16.66 -0.18
N PHE A 183 -3.01 -15.84 0.54
CA PHE A 183 -1.95 -16.26 1.42
C PHE A 183 -2.36 -15.99 2.87
N MET A 184 -2.36 -17.03 3.69
CA MET A 184 -2.65 -16.95 5.13
C MET A 184 -1.97 -18.13 5.82
N TYR A 185 -1.14 -17.86 6.83
CA TYR A 185 -0.34 -18.88 7.50
C TYR A 185 -0.44 -18.74 9.01
N GLU A 186 -1.13 -19.68 9.62
CA GLU A 186 -1.35 -19.73 11.07
C GLU A 186 -0.09 -20.10 11.86
N GLY A 187 0.85 -20.83 11.27
CA GLY A 187 2.14 -21.18 11.87
C GLY A 187 3.22 -20.12 11.72
N GLY A 188 3.01 -19.10 10.87
CA GLY A 188 3.93 -17.98 10.70
C GLY A 188 5.33 -18.43 10.27
N LEU A 189 6.36 -18.05 11.04
CA LEU A 189 7.76 -18.39 10.76
C LEU A 189 8.03 -19.90 10.71
N SER A 190 7.34 -20.72 11.50
CA SER A 190 7.49 -22.17 11.46
C SER A 190 7.04 -22.74 10.12
N ASP A 191 5.93 -22.24 9.56
CA ASP A 191 5.47 -22.62 8.24
C ASP A 191 6.43 -22.13 7.15
N TYR A 192 7.04 -20.96 7.33
CA TYR A 192 8.04 -20.43 6.40
C TYR A 192 9.29 -21.29 6.36
N VAL A 193 9.81 -21.72 7.51
CA VAL A 193 10.95 -22.64 7.58
C VAL A 193 10.63 -23.96 6.88
N ARG A 194 9.46 -24.56 7.12
CA ARG A 194 9.00 -25.76 6.41
C ARG A 194 8.92 -25.53 4.90
N TYR A 195 8.37 -24.39 4.46
CA TYR A 195 8.27 -24.03 3.05
C TYR A 195 9.64 -23.93 2.37
N ILE A 196 10.62 -23.28 2.99
CA ILE A 196 11.99 -23.14 2.43
C ILE A 196 12.70 -24.50 2.36
N ASN A 197 12.43 -25.39 3.31
CA ASN A 197 13.07 -26.69 3.42
C ASN A 197 12.27 -27.85 2.79
N ARG A 198 11.16 -27.56 2.09
CA ARG A 198 10.26 -28.61 1.53
C ARG A 198 10.96 -29.64 0.63
N ASP A 199 12.03 -29.21 -0.07
CA ASP A 199 12.80 -30.04 -1.00
C ASP A 199 14.13 -30.52 -0.38
N LYS A 200 14.31 -30.40 0.95
CA LYS A 200 15.50 -30.77 1.69
C LYS A 200 15.18 -31.82 2.76
N THR A 201 16.10 -32.68 3.05
CA THR A 201 15.99 -33.60 4.19
C THR A 201 16.45 -32.87 5.45
N PRO A 202 15.57 -32.65 6.46
CA PRO A 202 15.97 -31.99 7.70
C PRO A 202 16.99 -32.87 8.43
N LEU A 203 18.00 -32.23 9.05
CA LEU A 203 19.00 -32.91 9.86
C LEU A 203 18.51 -33.26 11.27
N TYR A 204 17.45 -32.51 11.72
CA TYR A 204 16.80 -32.66 13.02
C TYR A 204 15.29 -32.46 12.85
N GLU A 205 14.46 -33.09 13.69
CA GLU A 205 13.01 -32.89 13.81
C GLU A 205 12.67 -31.60 14.55
#